data_8c4da9dcd55163f4abf02fbb7e9f4564
#
_entry.id   8c4da9dcd55163f4abf02fbb7e9f4564
#
_cell.length_a   1.000
_cell.length_b   1.000
_cell.length_c   1.000
_cell.angle_alpha   90.00
_cell.angle_beta   90.00
_cell.angle_gamma   90.00
#
_symmetry.space_group_name_H-M   'P 1'
#
loop_
_entity.id
_entity.type
_entity.pdbx_description
1 polymer ?
#
loop_
_entity_poly.entity_id
_entity_poly.type
_entity_poly.pdbx_seq_one_letter_code
_entity_poly.pdbx_strand_id
1 'polypeptide(L)'
;SEKQGRKRIYSLNECDVDLDKWRDALSFFTEVNPIGVIGSYLLDKFDNEENPFRFKQHYIFNALESEVLYDLLDIMNGNCNAEIKLFSNNMKKIKTYKVLPLKIYVSTYYGRRYVLVWNYLFKRFAFYRLDRIKESCKSNECINKNEMMMRADTVVQKLWGVSLGKENYIEKLEMTVRIANGEEYILKRLEREKRNGTIQKLANGDYKFTAEVYDASEMIPWIKTFTGRIVEIKCSNECVEKQIKEDFEMMKRIYEVR
;
A
#
# COMPACT_ATOMS: atom_id res chain seq x y z
N SER A 1 16.26 19.74 15.06
CA SER A 1 17.14 18.56 15.14
C SER A 1 18.56 18.96 14.82
N GLU A 2 19.52 18.52 15.63
CA GLU A 2 20.95 18.76 15.42
C GLU A 2 21.61 17.45 14.97
N LYS A 3 22.59 17.55 14.09
CA LYS A 3 23.33 16.41 13.56
C LYS A 3 24.66 16.28 14.35
N GLN A 4 24.80 15.23 15.13
CA GLN A 4 26.08 14.88 15.77
C GLN A 4 26.66 13.62 15.10
N GLY A 5 27.60 13.81 14.17
CA GLY A 5 28.18 12.72 13.39
C GLY A 5 27.14 11.97 12.55
N ARG A 6 26.99 10.64 12.75
CA ARG A 6 25.98 9.80 12.08
C ARG A 6 24.63 9.73 12.81
N LYS A 7 24.53 10.33 14.00
CA LYS A 7 23.27 10.34 14.78
C LYS A 7 22.58 11.69 14.67
N ARG A 8 21.27 11.69 14.48
CA ARG A 8 20.42 12.87 14.61
C ARG A 8 19.82 12.88 16.00
N ILE A 9 19.95 14.01 16.69
CA ILE A 9 19.32 14.23 17.99
C ILE A 9 18.07 15.06 17.75
N TYR A 10 16.94 14.54 18.22
CA TYR A 10 15.66 15.22 18.18
C TYR A 10 15.35 15.75 19.57
N SER A 11 14.99 17.02 19.67
CA SER A 11 14.42 17.62 20.87
C SER A 11 13.00 18.08 20.58
N LEU A 12 12.09 17.83 21.50
CA LEU A 12 10.76 18.40 21.47
C LEU A 12 10.84 19.77 22.13
N ASN A 13 10.34 20.80 21.47
CA ASN A 13 10.04 22.08 22.15
C ASN A 13 8.94 21.84 23.16
N GLU A 14 8.99 22.56 24.29
CA GLU A 14 7.87 22.56 25.25
C GLU A 14 6.60 22.98 24.52
N CYS A 15 5.66 22.07 24.47
CA CYS A 15 4.36 22.27 23.86
C CYS A 15 3.33 22.05 24.96
N ASP A 16 2.38 22.97 25.12
CA ASP A 16 1.25 22.83 26.04
C ASP A 16 0.24 21.77 25.56
N VAL A 17 0.75 20.60 25.21
CA VAL A 17 -0.09 19.46 24.83
C VAL A 17 -0.38 18.66 26.08
N ASP A 18 -1.67 18.53 26.40
CA ASP A 18 -2.15 17.62 27.44
C ASP A 18 -1.85 16.17 27.01
N LEU A 19 -0.65 15.71 27.38
CA LEU A 19 -0.14 14.41 26.98
C LEU A 19 -1.00 13.25 27.50
N ASP A 20 -1.67 13.42 28.65
CA ASP A 20 -2.51 12.38 29.24
C ASP A 20 -3.69 12.02 28.31
N LYS A 21 -4.27 13.02 27.63
CA LYS A 21 -5.34 12.79 26.65
C LYS A 21 -4.88 12.06 25.38
N TRP A 22 -3.59 12.12 25.08
CA TRP A 22 -3.02 11.49 23.87
C TRP A 22 -2.34 10.17 24.12
N ARG A 23 -2.25 9.75 25.38
CA ARG A 23 -1.52 8.55 25.80
C ARG A 23 -1.96 7.29 25.05
N ASP A 24 -3.26 7.00 25.04
CA ASP A 24 -3.79 5.80 24.39
C ASP A 24 -3.57 5.83 22.88
N ALA A 25 -3.74 7.01 22.28
CA ALA A 25 -3.45 7.20 20.86
C ALA A 25 -1.95 7.02 20.56
N LEU A 26 -1.05 7.56 21.38
CA LEU A 26 0.38 7.39 21.25
C LEU A 26 0.78 5.92 21.42
N SER A 27 0.21 5.22 22.40
CA SER A 27 0.43 3.79 22.62
C SER A 27 0.03 2.98 21.39
N PHE A 28 -1.16 3.24 20.83
CA PHE A 28 -1.61 2.59 19.61
C PHE A 28 -0.68 2.88 18.43
N PHE A 29 -0.32 4.15 18.20
CA PHE A 29 0.56 4.53 17.08
C PHE A 29 1.98 3.99 17.23
N THR A 30 2.49 3.85 18.45
CA THR A 30 3.80 3.26 18.71
C THR A 30 3.87 1.82 18.20
N GLU A 31 2.78 1.08 18.34
CA GLU A 31 2.71 -0.32 17.91
C GLU A 31 2.47 -0.49 16.40
N VAL A 32 1.78 0.46 15.76
CA VAL A 32 1.34 0.30 14.36
C VAL A 32 2.09 1.18 13.36
N ASN A 33 2.94 2.08 13.81
CA ASN A 33 3.60 3.06 12.94
C ASN A 33 5.14 3.02 13.10
N PRO A 34 5.92 3.10 11.99
CA PRO A 34 7.38 3.17 12.04
C PRO A 34 7.93 4.43 12.72
N ILE A 35 7.12 5.49 12.88
CA ILE A 35 7.45 6.65 13.72
C ILE A 35 7.27 6.31 15.23
N GLY A 36 7.04 5.05 15.56
CA GLY A 36 6.90 4.53 16.91
C GLY A 36 8.04 4.89 17.85
N VAL A 37 9.25 5.12 17.34
CA VAL A 37 10.39 5.61 18.15
C VAL A 37 10.05 6.94 18.84
N ILE A 38 9.36 7.85 18.15
CA ILE A 38 8.94 9.12 18.76
C ILE A 38 7.83 8.86 19.78
N GLY A 39 6.89 7.98 19.45
CA GLY A 39 5.81 7.56 20.35
C GLY A 39 6.36 6.89 21.61
N SER A 40 7.30 5.96 21.48
CA SER A 40 7.99 5.32 22.62
C SER A 40 8.68 6.31 23.51
N TYR A 41 9.41 7.27 22.93
CA TYR A 41 10.08 8.32 23.72
C TYR A 41 9.07 9.19 24.49
N LEU A 42 7.91 9.46 23.91
CA LEU A 42 6.84 10.22 24.60
C LEU A 42 6.22 9.37 25.69
N LEU A 43 5.95 8.10 25.43
CA LEU A 43 5.36 7.16 26.39
C LEU A 43 6.27 6.89 27.58
N ASP A 44 7.60 6.87 27.39
CA ASP A 44 8.59 6.71 28.46
C ASP A 44 8.54 7.84 29.50
N LYS A 45 7.86 8.96 29.19
CA LYS A 45 7.63 10.07 30.12
C LYS A 45 6.35 9.90 30.97
N PHE A 46 5.52 8.95 30.63
CA PHE A 46 4.36 8.58 31.42
C PHE A 46 4.76 7.49 32.43
N ASP A 47 4.30 7.63 33.67
CA ASP A 47 4.48 6.57 34.67
C ASP A 47 3.81 5.27 34.24
N ASN A 48 4.39 4.16 34.67
CA ASN A 48 4.07 2.76 34.29
C ASN A 48 2.60 2.35 34.50
N GLU A 49 1.70 2.85 33.66
CA GLU A 49 0.35 2.32 33.58
C GLU A 49 0.27 1.24 32.48
N GLU A 50 -0.63 0.26 32.69
CA GLU A 50 -0.83 -0.83 31.72
C GLU A 50 -1.31 -0.30 30.37
N ASN A 51 -0.68 -0.78 29.30
CA ASN A 51 -1.10 -0.47 27.94
C ASN A 51 -2.49 -1.10 27.66
N PRO A 52 -3.53 -0.32 27.34
CA PRO A 52 -4.88 -0.85 27.10
C PRO A 52 -4.96 -1.69 25.80
N PHE A 53 -3.94 -1.63 24.94
CA PHE A 53 -3.92 -2.33 23.67
C PHE A 53 -3.09 -3.62 23.76
N ARG A 54 -3.67 -4.71 23.27
CA ARG A 54 -2.99 -6.00 23.12
C ARG A 54 -3.15 -6.51 21.70
N PHE A 55 -2.05 -6.60 20.95
CA PHE A 55 -2.04 -7.10 19.59
C PHE A 55 -1.89 -8.63 19.59
N LYS A 56 -2.82 -9.33 18.90
CA LYS A 56 -2.77 -10.80 18.77
C LYS A 56 -1.68 -11.28 17.82
N GLN A 57 -1.33 -10.48 16.84
CA GLN A 57 -0.31 -10.77 15.86
C GLN A 57 0.58 -9.54 15.71
N HIS A 58 1.87 -9.74 15.87
CA HIS A 58 2.82 -8.72 15.47
C HIS A 58 2.74 -8.57 13.96
N TYR A 59 2.27 -7.43 13.47
CA TYR A 59 2.54 -7.06 12.09
C TYR A 59 4.05 -7.16 11.91
N ILE A 60 4.47 -7.82 10.82
CA ILE A 60 5.88 -7.80 10.45
C ILE A 60 6.17 -6.35 10.05
N PHE A 61 6.63 -5.58 11.03
CA PHE A 61 7.22 -4.27 10.75
C PHE A 61 8.52 -4.57 10.03
N ASN A 62 8.50 -4.43 8.71
CA ASN A 62 9.77 -4.29 8.02
C ASN A 62 10.44 -3.07 8.63
N ALA A 63 11.56 -3.30 9.30
CA ALA A 63 12.28 -2.26 10.00
C ALA A 63 12.57 -1.12 9.02
N LEU A 64 11.86 -0.03 9.22
CA LEU A 64 12.09 1.21 8.49
C LEU A 64 13.24 1.92 9.21
N GLU A 65 14.23 2.29 8.45
CA GLU A 65 15.19 3.24 8.94
C GLU A 65 14.46 4.57 9.14
N SER A 66 14.27 4.99 10.37
CA SER A 66 13.52 6.21 10.72
C SER A 66 14.12 7.45 10.04
N GLU A 67 15.43 7.44 9.77
CA GLU A 67 16.14 8.50 9.05
C GLU A 67 15.65 8.63 7.60
N VAL A 68 15.48 7.51 6.90
CA VAL A 68 14.98 7.50 5.51
C VAL A 68 13.57 8.09 5.43
N LEU A 69 12.70 7.74 6.38
CA LEU A 69 11.35 8.28 6.41
C LEU A 69 11.36 9.78 6.69
N TYR A 70 12.17 10.22 7.65
CA TYR A 70 12.32 11.63 7.98
C TYR A 70 12.83 12.44 6.78
N ASP A 71 13.88 11.96 6.12
CA ASP A 71 14.45 12.61 4.95
C ASP A 71 13.45 12.72 3.81
N LEU A 72 12.69 11.66 3.55
CA LEU A 72 11.63 11.68 2.54
C LEU A 72 10.55 12.70 2.87
N LEU A 73 10.11 12.79 4.13
CA LEU A 73 9.12 13.77 4.55
C LEU A 73 9.64 15.21 4.40
N ASP A 74 10.91 15.46 4.79
CA ASP A 74 11.53 16.79 4.60
C ASP A 74 11.64 17.17 3.11
N ILE A 75 12.06 16.22 2.27
CA ILE A 75 12.12 16.42 0.82
C ILE A 75 10.74 16.72 0.24
N MET A 76 9.73 15.97 0.66
CA MET A 76 8.35 16.16 0.20
C MET A 76 7.77 17.51 0.62
N ASN A 77 8.05 17.93 1.86
CA ASN A 77 7.63 19.24 2.38
C ASN A 77 8.32 20.39 1.65
N GLY A 78 9.60 20.22 1.31
CA GLY A 78 10.36 21.20 0.53
C GLY A 78 10.01 21.24 -0.97
N ASN A 79 9.14 20.35 -1.47
CA ASN A 79 8.83 20.19 -2.90
C ASN A 79 10.07 19.95 -3.76
N CYS A 80 11.06 19.23 -3.25
CA CYS A 80 12.33 19.03 -3.93
C CYS A 80 12.42 17.64 -4.56
N ASN A 81 13.28 17.52 -5.55
CA ASN A 81 13.71 16.22 -6.07
C ASN A 81 14.58 15.50 -5.03
N ALA A 82 14.67 14.19 -5.19
CA ALA A 82 15.52 13.34 -4.38
C ALA A 82 16.39 12.42 -5.22
N GLU A 83 17.56 12.08 -4.70
CA GLU A 83 18.30 10.90 -5.11
C GLU A 83 18.04 9.79 -4.10
N ILE A 84 17.46 8.69 -4.57
CA ILE A 84 17.10 7.54 -3.74
C ILE A 84 17.99 6.36 -4.10
N LYS A 85 18.68 5.79 -3.12
CA LYS A 85 19.39 4.51 -3.23
C LYS A 85 18.44 3.37 -2.86
N LEU A 86 18.03 2.59 -3.86
CA LEU A 86 17.05 1.52 -3.75
C LEU A 86 17.72 0.15 -3.94
N PHE A 87 17.47 -0.78 -3.01
CA PHE A 87 17.90 -2.17 -3.17
C PHE A 87 16.95 -2.91 -4.12
N SER A 88 17.51 -3.41 -5.23
CA SER A 88 16.79 -4.23 -6.21
C SER A 88 16.95 -5.71 -5.91
N ASN A 89 15.86 -6.40 -5.56
CA ASN A 89 15.88 -7.83 -5.31
C ASN A 89 16.26 -8.66 -6.56
N ASN A 90 15.80 -8.22 -7.74
CA ASN A 90 16.05 -8.94 -8.98
C ASN A 90 17.55 -8.94 -9.37
N MET A 91 18.24 -7.85 -9.05
CA MET A 91 19.66 -7.68 -9.41
C MET A 91 20.59 -7.85 -8.20
N LYS A 92 20.04 -8.00 -6.99
CA LYS A 92 20.79 -8.04 -5.71
C LYS A 92 21.80 -6.89 -5.57
N LYS A 93 21.47 -5.71 -6.11
CA LYS A 93 22.33 -4.52 -6.14
C LYS A 93 21.55 -3.29 -5.74
N ILE A 94 22.26 -2.31 -5.19
CA ILE A 94 21.73 -0.97 -4.92
C ILE A 94 21.82 -0.15 -6.21
N LYS A 95 20.73 0.52 -6.55
CA LYS A 95 20.66 1.47 -7.66
C LYS A 95 20.23 2.83 -7.17
N THR A 96 20.81 3.87 -7.74
CA THR A 96 20.44 5.26 -7.47
C THR A 96 19.48 5.76 -8.56
N TYR A 97 18.40 6.40 -8.12
CA TYR A 97 17.41 7.01 -9.01
C TYR A 97 17.15 8.45 -8.59
N LYS A 98 17.15 9.35 -9.59
CA LYS A 98 16.61 10.70 -9.43
C LYS A 98 15.10 10.63 -9.54
N VAL A 99 14.39 11.11 -8.53
CA VAL A 99 12.93 11.00 -8.41
C VAL A 99 12.34 12.26 -7.79
N LEU A 100 11.05 12.48 -8.03
CA LEU A 100 10.23 13.41 -7.27
C LEU A 100 9.31 12.59 -6.35
N PRO A 101 9.55 12.56 -5.04
CA PRO A 101 8.65 11.87 -4.11
C PRO A 101 7.36 12.68 -3.93
N LEU A 102 6.22 12.00 -4.05
CA LEU A 102 4.91 12.63 -4.08
C LEU A 102 4.07 12.32 -2.84
N LYS A 103 3.89 11.04 -2.52
CA LYS A 103 3.02 10.61 -1.43
C LYS A 103 3.44 9.25 -0.88
N ILE A 104 3.23 9.04 0.42
CA ILE A 104 3.45 7.75 1.08
C ILE A 104 2.12 7.00 1.16
N TYR A 105 2.12 5.75 0.72
CA TYR A 105 0.99 4.83 0.77
C TYR A 105 1.27 3.67 1.70
N VAL A 106 0.25 3.29 2.46
CA VAL A 106 0.28 2.11 3.32
C VAL A 106 -0.62 1.06 2.70
N SER A 107 -0.04 -0.08 2.30
CA SER A 107 -0.81 -1.23 1.86
C SER A 107 -1.37 -1.96 3.07
N THR A 108 -2.66 -1.84 3.31
CA THR A 108 -3.34 -2.53 4.41
C THR A 108 -3.35 -4.06 4.23
N TYR A 109 -3.22 -4.55 3.00
CA TYR A 109 -3.17 -5.98 2.70
C TYR A 109 -1.83 -6.62 3.09
N TYR A 110 -0.71 -5.94 2.79
CA TYR A 110 0.64 -6.47 3.05
C TYR A 110 1.30 -5.85 4.28
N GLY A 111 0.68 -4.88 4.94
CA GLY A 111 1.29 -4.11 6.02
C GLY A 111 2.53 -3.31 5.59
N ARG A 112 2.75 -3.14 4.28
CA ARG A 112 3.95 -2.52 3.73
C ARG A 112 3.71 -1.07 3.36
N ARG A 113 4.77 -0.29 3.41
CA ARG A 113 4.75 1.13 3.07
C ARG A 113 5.53 1.39 1.80
N TYR A 114 4.99 2.31 0.99
CA TYR A 114 5.51 2.65 -0.32
C TYR A 114 5.52 4.17 -0.47
N VAL A 115 6.54 4.70 -1.13
CA VAL A 115 6.51 6.07 -1.63
C VAL A 115 6.17 6.05 -3.11
N LEU A 116 5.15 6.81 -3.50
CA LEU A 116 4.85 7.09 -4.90
C LEU A 116 5.81 8.17 -5.36
N VAL A 117 6.51 7.90 -6.44
CA VAL A 117 7.50 8.80 -7.02
C VAL A 117 7.26 8.97 -8.52
N TRP A 118 7.63 10.14 -9.06
CA TRP A 118 7.92 10.28 -10.47
C TRP A 118 9.39 9.94 -10.70
N ASN A 119 9.65 8.90 -11.49
CA ASN A 119 11.02 8.51 -11.84
C ASN A 119 11.45 9.19 -13.14
N TYR A 120 12.48 10.03 -13.07
CA TYR A 120 12.96 10.80 -14.22
C TYR A 120 13.65 9.94 -15.28
N LEU A 121 14.32 8.87 -14.89
CA LEU A 121 15.00 7.97 -15.82
C LEU A 121 13.99 7.23 -16.71
N PHE A 122 12.92 6.70 -16.11
CA PHE A 122 11.91 5.94 -16.82
C PHE A 122 10.72 6.78 -17.27
N LYS A 123 10.69 8.06 -16.92
CA LYS A 123 9.60 9.02 -17.22
C LYS A 123 8.22 8.48 -16.88
N ARG A 124 8.09 7.84 -15.70
CA ARG A 124 6.85 7.23 -15.23
C ARG A 124 6.72 7.28 -13.72
N PHE A 125 5.49 7.10 -13.22
CA PHE A 125 5.25 6.87 -11.81
C PHE A 125 5.76 5.48 -11.40
N ALA A 126 6.20 5.37 -10.15
CA ALA A 126 6.63 4.10 -9.56
C ALA A 126 6.35 4.10 -8.05
N PHE A 127 6.09 2.92 -7.50
CA PHE A 127 6.02 2.71 -6.06
C PHE A 127 7.32 2.07 -5.58
N TYR A 128 8.01 2.75 -4.67
CA TYR A 128 9.19 2.21 -4.02
C TYR A 128 8.85 1.81 -2.59
N ARG A 129 9.18 0.58 -2.24
CA ARG A 129 9.02 0.09 -0.87
C ARG A 129 9.99 0.84 0.04
N LEU A 130 9.49 1.41 1.13
CA LEU A 130 10.31 2.18 2.04
C LEU A 130 11.40 1.33 2.71
N ASP A 131 11.11 0.07 3.04
CA ASP A 131 12.07 -0.88 3.62
C ASP A 131 13.22 -1.28 2.67
N ARG A 132 13.15 -0.92 1.39
CA ARG A 132 14.21 -1.14 0.41
C ARG A 132 15.03 0.11 0.09
N ILE A 133 14.61 1.25 0.57
CA ILE A 133 15.35 2.50 0.44
C ILE A 133 16.45 2.49 1.49
N LYS A 134 17.68 2.63 1.04
CA LYS A 134 18.86 2.64 1.91
C LYS A 134 19.28 4.04 2.28
N GLU A 135 19.02 4.98 1.40
CA GLU A 135 19.40 6.37 1.57
C GLU A 135 18.52 7.24 0.70
N SER A 136 18.18 8.42 1.19
CA SER A 136 17.49 9.46 0.44
C SER A 136 18.18 10.79 0.67
N CYS A 137 18.60 11.43 -0.41
CA CYS A 137 19.28 12.72 -0.39
C CYS A 137 18.44 13.75 -1.12
N LYS A 138 18.25 14.91 -0.48
CA LYS A 138 17.59 16.06 -1.08
C LYS A 138 18.41 16.63 -2.22
N SER A 139 17.80 16.84 -3.38
CA SER A 139 18.40 17.60 -4.47
C SER A 139 18.13 19.09 -4.27
N ASN A 140 19.02 19.92 -4.80
CA ASN A 140 18.83 21.38 -4.77
C ASN A 140 17.74 21.88 -5.77
N GLU A 141 17.20 21.00 -6.60
CA GLU A 141 16.13 21.31 -7.53
C GLU A 141 14.78 21.20 -6.84
N CYS A 142 14.16 22.34 -6.53
CA CYS A 142 12.79 22.43 -6.07
C CYS A 142 11.84 22.68 -7.22
N ILE A 143 10.74 21.95 -7.29
CA ILE A 143 9.80 21.96 -8.41
C ILE A 143 8.38 22.17 -7.87
N ASN A 144 7.56 22.91 -8.63
CA ASN A 144 6.14 22.91 -8.37
C ASN A 144 5.55 21.50 -8.67
N LYS A 145 5.25 20.74 -7.64
CA LYS A 145 4.75 19.36 -7.77
C LYS A 145 3.26 19.25 -8.04
N ASN A 146 2.52 20.38 -8.10
CA ASN A 146 1.05 20.33 -8.21
C ASN A 146 0.58 19.60 -9.47
N GLU A 147 1.19 19.86 -10.63
CA GLU A 147 0.84 19.14 -11.86
C GLU A 147 1.11 17.65 -11.75
N MET A 148 2.24 17.26 -11.18
CA MET A 148 2.58 15.85 -10.98
C MET A 148 1.66 15.16 -9.96
N MET A 149 1.20 15.90 -8.93
CA MET A 149 0.21 15.40 -7.99
C MET A 149 -1.13 15.14 -8.68
N MET A 150 -1.64 16.07 -9.49
CA MET A 150 -2.88 15.87 -10.25
C MET A 150 -2.79 14.65 -11.18
N ARG A 151 -1.66 14.49 -11.87
CA ARG A 151 -1.42 13.30 -12.71
C ARG A 151 -1.34 12.03 -11.88
N ALA A 152 -0.70 12.08 -10.71
CA ALA A 152 -0.61 10.95 -9.79
C ALA A 152 -1.98 10.54 -9.26
N ASP A 153 -2.85 11.48 -8.90
CA ASP A 153 -4.21 11.22 -8.44
C ASP A 153 -5.03 10.47 -9.49
N THR A 154 -4.90 10.84 -10.77
CA THR A 154 -5.55 10.11 -11.88
C THR A 154 -5.06 8.66 -11.97
N VAL A 155 -3.76 8.44 -11.78
CA VAL A 155 -3.17 7.09 -11.77
C VAL A 155 -3.67 6.29 -10.58
N VAL A 156 -3.68 6.90 -9.40
CA VAL A 156 -4.10 6.24 -8.14
C VAL A 156 -5.54 5.75 -8.19
N GLN A 157 -6.45 6.47 -8.85
CA GLN A 157 -7.84 6.06 -9.01
C GLN A 157 -8.01 4.71 -9.74
N LYS A 158 -7.02 4.31 -10.55
CA LYS A 158 -7.01 3.05 -11.29
C LYS A 158 -6.11 1.98 -10.67
N LEU A 159 -5.68 2.16 -9.44
CA LEU A 159 -4.95 1.14 -8.69
C LEU A 159 -5.93 0.23 -7.94
N TRP A 160 -5.65 -1.07 -7.95
CA TRP A 160 -6.25 -2.00 -6.99
C TRP A 160 -5.46 -2.00 -5.67
N GLY A 161 -4.16 -2.09 -5.75
CA GLY A 161 -3.23 -2.03 -4.63
C GLY A 161 -2.17 -0.94 -4.82
N VAL A 162 -0.93 -1.35 -5.00
CA VAL A 162 0.24 -0.47 -5.16
C VAL A 162 1.09 -0.83 -6.38
N SER A 163 0.59 -1.66 -7.28
CA SER A 163 1.26 -2.05 -8.51
C SER A 163 0.72 -1.27 -9.71
N LEU A 164 1.64 -0.78 -10.54
CA LEU A 164 1.35 -0.14 -11.83
C LEU A 164 1.48 -1.11 -13.00
N GLY A 165 1.63 -2.41 -12.72
CA GLY A 165 1.91 -3.40 -13.75
C GLY A 165 3.27 -3.21 -14.43
N LYS A 166 3.52 -4.00 -15.47
CA LYS A 166 4.82 -3.96 -16.18
C LYS A 166 4.93 -2.77 -17.13
N GLU A 167 3.85 -2.41 -17.80
CA GLU A 167 3.85 -1.47 -18.92
C GLU A 167 2.90 -0.28 -18.72
N ASN A 168 2.33 -0.11 -17.53
CA ASN A 168 1.34 0.92 -17.22
C ASN A 168 0.06 0.86 -18.10
N TYR A 169 -0.27 -0.32 -18.64
CA TYR A 169 -1.54 -0.55 -19.31
C TYR A 169 -2.66 -0.75 -18.31
N ILE A 170 -3.84 -0.31 -18.70
CA ILE A 170 -5.06 -0.57 -17.94
C ILE A 170 -5.59 -1.92 -18.35
N GLU A 171 -5.70 -2.81 -17.39
CA GLU A 171 -6.29 -4.12 -17.53
C GLU A 171 -7.75 -4.07 -17.10
N LYS A 172 -8.64 -4.67 -17.89
CA LYS A 172 -10.06 -4.81 -17.58
C LYS A 172 -10.31 -6.21 -17.05
N LEU A 173 -10.93 -6.28 -15.87
CA LEU A 173 -11.36 -7.54 -15.27
C LEU A 173 -12.89 -7.52 -15.09
N GLU A 174 -13.52 -8.60 -15.49
CA GLU A 174 -14.95 -8.86 -15.32
C GLU A 174 -15.13 -10.18 -14.57
N MET A 175 -15.93 -10.16 -13.51
CA MET A 175 -16.25 -11.33 -12.70
C MET A 175 -17.75 -11.40 -12.47
N THR A 176 -18.37 -12.52 -12.85
CA THR A 176 -19.79 -12.80 -12.57
C THR A 176 -19.91 -13.68 -11.34
N VAL A 177 -20.67 -13.21 -10.36
CA VAL A 177 -20.87 -13.88 -9.07
C VAL A 177 -22.34 -14.26 -8.92
N ARG A 178 -22.58 -15.53 -8.60
CA ARG A 178 -23.90 -16.02 -8.21
C ARG A 178 -24.12 -15.84 -6.73
N ILE A 179 -25.27 -15.26 -6.38
CA ILE A 179 -25.68 -15.02 -5.01
C ILE A 179 -27.05 -15.68 -4.84
N ALA A 180 -27.13 -16.72 -4.00
CA ALA A 180 -28.38 -17.42 -3.73
C ALA A 180 -29.31 -16.59 -2.83
N ASN A 181 -30.59 -16.97 -2.80
CA ASN A 181 -31.55 -16.36 -1.87
C ASN A 181 -31.08 -16.55 -0.42
N GLY A 182 -31.12 -15.48 0.35
CA GLY A 182 -30.62 -15.46 1.75
C GLY A 182 -29.11 -15.19 1.88
N GLU A 183 -28.39 -14.98 0.78
CA GLU A 183 -26.97 -14.68 0.78
C GLU A 183 -26.66 -13.21 0.46
N GLU A 184 -27.59 -12.29 0.69
CA GLU A 184 -27.42 -10.83 0.40
C GLU A 184 -26.20 -10.23 1.12
N TYR A 185 -25.72 -10.87 2.18
CA TYR A 185 -24.50 -10.48 2.86
C TYR A 185 -23.24 -10.60 1.96
N ILE A 186 -23.26 -11.49 0.95
CA ILE A 186 -22.18 -11.62 -0.05
C ILE A 186 -22.16 -10.39 -0.96
N LEU A 187 -23.32 -9.89 -1.38
CA LEU A 187 -23.40 -8.64 -2.16
C LEU A 187 -22.87 -7.46 -1.34
N LYS A 188 -23.30 -7.33 -0.08
CA LYS A 188 -22.81 -6.30 0.82
C LYS A 188 -21.29 -6.40 1.04
N ARG A 189 -20.77 -7.62 1.08
CA ARG A 189 -19.34 -7.87 1.18
C ARG A 189 -18.61 -7.43 -0.10
N LEU A 190 -19.12 -7.82 -1.26
CA LEU A 190 -18.56 -7.44 -2.57
C LEU A 190 -18.51 -5.92 -2.72
N GLU A 191 -19.60 -5.22 -2.35
CA GLU A 191 -19.69 -3.75 -2.36
C GLU A 191 -18.68 -3.09 -1.40
N ARG A 192 -18.55 -3.63 -0.19
CA ARG A 192 -17.66 -3.08 0.83
C ARG A 192 -16.19 -3.30 0.52
N GLU A 193 -15.84 -4.45 -0.06
CA GLU A 193 -14.45 -4.87 -0.24
C GLU A 193 -13.87 -4.45 -1.59
N LYS A 194 -14.70 -4.12 -2.58
CA LYS A 194 -14.20 -3.57 -3.84
C LYS A 194 -13.48 -2.26 -3.58
N ARG A 195 -12.29 -2.11 -4.14
CA ARG A 195 -11.50 -0.89 -4.04
C ARG A 195 -11.74 0.03 -5.22
N ASN A 196 -12.07 -0.57 -6.36
CA ASN A 196 -12.34 0.07 -7.63
C ASN A 196 -13.40 -0.75 -8.37
N GLY A 197 -14.04 -0.18 -9.40
CA GLY A 197 -14.99 -0.88 -10.25
C GLY A 197 -16.45 -0.73 -9.85
N THR A 198 -17.30 -1.34 -10.65
CA THR A 198 -18.76 -1.26 -10.56
C THR A 198 -19.38 -2.66 -10.46
N ILE A 199 -20.54 -2.74 -9.83
CA ILE A 199 -21.33 -3.97 -9.72
C ILE A 199 -22.68 -3.72 -10.37
N GLN A 200 -23.08 -4.63 -11.25
CA GLN A 200 -24.36 -4.58 -11.96
C GLN A 200 -25.11 -5.90 -11.77
N LYS A 201 -26.41 -5.83 -11.45
CA LYS A 201 -27.28 -7.00 -11.44
C LYS A 201 -27.63 -7.39 -12.88
N LEU A 202 -27.46 -8.65 -13.21
CA LEU A 202 -27.81 -9.21 -14.51
C LEU A 202 -29.29 -9.70 -14.54
N ALA A 203 -29.84 -9.89 -15.76
CA ALA A 203 -31.21 -10.33 -15.93
C ALA A 203 -31.48 -11.73 -15.34
N ASN A 204 -30.47 -12.60 -15.28
CA ASN A 204 -30.54 -13.92 -14.66
C ASN A 204 -30.43 -13.93 -13.13
N GLY A 205 -30.30 -12.76 -12.51
CA GLY A 205 -30.17 -12.60 -11.07
C GLY A 205 -28.72 -12.63 -10.53
N ASP A 206 -27.74 -13.01 -11.35
CA ASP A 206 -26.33 -12.95 -10.99
C ASP A 206 -25.82 -11.49 -10.95
N TYR A 207 -24.65 -11.26 -10.38
CA TYR A 207 -24.04 -9.94 -10.27
C TYR A 207 -22.70 -9.90 -11.02
N LYS A 208 -22.56 -8.91 -11.91
CA LYS A 208 -21.33 -8.69 -12.66
C LYS A 208 -20.54 -7.56 -12.03
N PHE A 209 -19.33 -7.87 -11.59
CA PHE A 209 -18.32 -6.90 -11.17
C PHE A 209 -17.41 -6.59 -12.36
N THR A 210 -17.12 -5.32 -12.59
CA THR A 210 -16.21 -4.85 -13.64
C THR A 210 -15.24 -3.83 -13.05
N ALA A 211 -13.94 -4.01 -13.26
CA ALA A 211 -12.92 -3.06 -12.86
C ALA A 211 -11.89 -2.82 -13.96
N GLU A 212 -11.38 -1.60 -14.00
CA GLU A 212 -10.25 -1.18 -14.82
C GLU A 212 -9.09 -0.79 -13.90
N VAL A 213 -8.01 -1.55 -13.93
CA VAL A 213 -6.87 -1.40 -13.03
C VAL A 213 -5.54 -1.56 -13.78
N TYR A 214 -4.44 -1.03 -13.23
CA TYR A 214 -3.11 -1.21 -13.83
C TYR A 214 -2.55 -2.62 -13.67
N ASP A 215 -2.94 -3.35 -12.63
CA ASP A 215 -2.44 -4.69 -12.36
C ASP A 215 -3.55 -5.56 -11.76
N ALA A 216 -4.22 -6.30 -12.61
CA ALA A 216 -5.31 -7.20 -12.20
C ALA A 216 -4.79 -8.39 -11.36
N SER A 217 -3.49 -8.70 -11.38
CA SER A 217 -2.92 -9.78 -10.56
C SER A 217 -3.05 -9.50 -9.07
N GLU A 218 -3.07 -8.21 -8.66
CA GLU A 218 -3.32 -7.81 -7.27
C GLU A 218 -4.74 -8.14 -6.78
N MET A 219 -5.67 -8.40 -7.71
CA MET A 219 -7.06 -8.77 -7.39
C MET A 219 -7.22 -10.26 -7.09
N ILE A 220 -6.31 -11.11 -7.55
CA ILE A 220 -6.40 -12.58 -7.45
C ILE A 220 -6.72 -13.06 -6.01
N PRO A 221 -6.03 -12.60 -4.96
CA PRO A 221 -6.33 -13.05 -3.60
C PRO A 221 -7.75 -12.70 -3.15
N TRP A 222 -8.25 -11.52 -3.53
CA TRP A 222 -9.61 -11.09 -3.22
C TRP A 222 -10.65 -11.89 -4.03
N ILE A 223 -10.42 -12.11 -5.32
CA ILE A 223 -11.28 -12.92 -6.20
C ILE A 223 -11.44 -14.34 -5.61
N LYS A 224 -10.34 -14.95 -5.19
CA LYS A 224 -10.36 -16.30 -4.59
C LYS A 224 -11.23 -16.40 -3.33
N THR A 225 -11.50 -15.30 -2.65
CA THR A 225 -12.40 -15.32 -1.50
C THR A 225 -13.88 -15.53 -1.86
N PHE A 226 -14.23 -15.44 -3.15
CA PHE A 226 -15.57 -15.72 -3.70
C PHE A 226 -15.64 -17.07 -4.41
N THR A 227 -14.66 -17.95 -4.24
CA THR A 227 -14.62 -19.29 -4.80
C THR A 227 -15.92 -20.04 -4.51
N GLY A 228 -16.42 -20.81 -5.49
CA GLY A 228 -17.71 -21.50 -5.41
C GLY A 228 -18.91 -20.63 -5.79
N ARG A 229 -18.75 -19.32 -5.92
CA ARG A 229 -19.77 -18.37 -6.38
C ARG A 229 -19.43 -17.74 -7.73
N ILE A 230 -18.18 -17.85 -8.18
CA ILE A 230 -17.74 -17.29 -9.46
C ILE A 230 -18.27 -18.18 -10.58
N VAL A 231 -19.12 -17.60 -11.42
CA VAL A 231 -19.72 -18.26 -12.60
C VAL A 231 -18.85 -18.05 -13.83
N GLU A 232 -18.32 -16.85 -13.97
CA GLU A 232 -17.47 -16.46 -15.09
C GLU A 232 -16.43 -15.45 -14.64
N ILE A 233 -15.24 -15.55 -15.23
CA ILE A 233 -14.19 -14.55 -15.07
C ILE A 233 -13.50 -14.32 -16.42
N LYS A 234 -13.30 -13.05 -16.75
CA LYS A 234 -12.60 -12.58 -17.95
C LYS A 234 -11.63 -11.48 -17.56
N CYS A 235 -10.44 -11.52 -18.12
CA CYS A 235 -9.44 -10.48 -17.95
C CYS A 235 -8.77 -10.17 -19.29
N SER A 236 -8.55 -8.89 -19.58
CA SER A 236 -7.76 -8.48 -20.76
C SER A 236 -6.30 -8.94 -20.67
N ASN A 237 -5.80 -9.21 -19.45
CA ASN A 237 -4.53 -9.90 -19.22
C ASN A 237 -4.77 -11.41 -19.16
N GLU A 238 -4.48 -12.09 -20.27
CA GLU A 238 -4.69 -13.56 -20.39
C GLU A 238 -3.92 -14.37 -19.33
N CYS A 239 -2.75 -13.89 -18.91
CA CYS A 239 -1.98 -14.59 -17.86
C CYS A 239 -2.71 -14.61 -16.53
N VAL A 240 -3.38 -13.50 -16.16
CA VAL A 240 -4.18 -13.39 -14.94
C VAL A 240 -5.41 -14.28 -15.01
N GLU A 241 -6.13 -14.24 -16.13
CA GLU A 241 -7.30 -15.06 -16.35
C GLU A 241 -6.95 -16.57 -16.29
N LYS A 242 -5.91 -16.95 -16.99
CA LYS A 242 -5.40 -18.33 -17.01
C LYS A 242 -5.01 -18.80 -15.61
N GLN A 243 -4.24 -18.01 -14.87
CA GLN A 243 -3.84 -18.33 -13.51
C GLN A 243 -5.04 -18.59 -12.59
N ILE A 244 -6.07 -17.75 -12.66
CA ILE A 244 -7.27 -17.92 -11.83
C ILE A 244 -7.99 -19.23 -12.20
N LYS A 245 -8.16 -19.51 -13.48
CA LYS A 245 -8.81 -20.75 -13.96
C LYS A 245 -8.02 -21.99 -13.56
N GLU A 246 -6.71 -21.97 -13.73
CA GLU A 246 -5.82 -23.08 -13.34
C GLU A 246 -5.87 -23.35 -11.83
N ASP A 247 -5.88 -22.30 -11.01
CA ASP A 247 -6.00 -22.43 -9.56
C ASP A 247 -7.34 -23.06 -9.14
N PHE A 248 -8.43 -22.73 -9.81
CA PHE A 248 -9.73 -23.35 -9.56
C PHE A 248 -9.81 -24.81 -10.02
N GLU A 249 -9.27 -25.12 -11.18
CA GLU A 249 -9.18 -26.49 -11.67
C GLU A 249 -8.29 -27.38 -10.77
N MET A 250 -7.17 -26.84 -10.29
CA MET A 250 -6.31 -27.55 -9.35
C MET A 250 -7.06 -27.85 -8.04
N MET A 251 -7.78 -26.85 -7.52
CA MET A 251 -8.58 -27.04 -6.31
C MET A 251 -9.67 -28.10 -6.50
N LYS A 252 -10.39 -28.09 -7.66
CA LYS A 252 -11.37 -29.09 -8.02
C LYS A 252 -10.77 -30.50 -8.00
N ARG A 253 -9.63 -30.70 -8.67
CA ARG A 253 -8.92 -32.00 -8.70
C ARG A 253 -8.54 -32.50 -7.30
N ILE A 254 -8.11 -31.61 -6.40
CA ILE A 254 -7.73 -32.01 -5.02
C ILE A 254 -8.93 -32.54 -4.24
N TYR A 255 -10.14 -32.01 -4.48
CA TYR A 255 -11.33 -32.38 -3.74
C TYR A 255 -12.22 -33.43 -4.43
N GLU A 256 -12.06 -33.66 -5.75
CA GLU A 256 -12.80 -34.68 -6.48
C GLU A 256 -12.13 -36.10 -6.43
N VAL A 257 -10.89 -36.19 -5.96
CA VAL A 257 -10.12 -37.46 -5.89
C VAL A 257 -10.36 -38.19 -4.56
N ARG A 258 -11.58 -38.15 -4.03
CA ARG A 258 -11.96 -39.03 -2.92
C ARG A 258 -13.28 -39.74 -3.18
#